data_d888d90fc2d75ae5cbc5614c389a5de3
#
_entry.id   d888d90fc2d75ae5cbc5614c389a5de3
#
_cell.length_a   1.000
_cell.length_b   1.000
_cell.length_c   1.000
_cell.angle_alpha   90.00
_cell.angle_beta   90.00
_cell.angle_gamma   90.00
#
_symmetry.space_group_name_H-M   'P 1'
#
loop_
_entity.id
_entity.type
_entity.pdbx_description
1 polymer ?
#
loop_
_entity_poly.entity_id
_entity_poly.type
_entity_poly.pdbx_seq_one_letter_code
_entity_poly.pdbx_strand_id
1 'polypeptide(L)'
;SGREGYNARPEKMKAIHNMLEPYTIGSITYSEGIHDDVNKILWADQDFDSSVAAEETMADYANLFIDSETSEFLMDVEHNWDGPVLENDGIDALYESFTAFDKTVSKQVKNNYRYQMLKLRILTDYWTKQKYAKDQELEQQARAVLDLADITGSEAVIREARTILNLSRDVPAAEDVLFEMLKLADSLRNLCGIQLTENHHGGQCWIRGAYLQTRSMPLNDYQYLMQSFKRIEKMQNEKNRCAALHQLNLRQDPGDGNQFCALGTYEGFSHVSVWHSWEEDPGYLKTPFIDHSVYTMVGLLHEIDGWYHEFPMPLTWALNVTVLYGTPLEMTFTGLDPEASYGMKVFYPNSFFRAFVGQT
;
A
#
# COMPACT_ATOMS: atom_id res chain seq x y z
N SER A 1 6.80 -2.49 -7.13
CA SER A 1 7.40 -3.18 -8.29
C SER A 1 6.32 -3.99 -9.00
N GLY A 2 6.37 -4.08 -10.32
CA GLY A 2 5.37 -4.80 -11.11
C GLY A 2 5.46 -6.33 -11.06
N ARG A 3 6.20 -6.88 -10.11
CA ARG A 3 6.41 -8.34 -10.01
C ARG A 3 5.18 -9.08 -9.56
N GLU A 4 4.39 -8.45 -8.74
CA GLU A 4 3.45 -9.11 -7.84
C GLU A 4 2.02 -8.96 -8.32
N GLY A 5 1.71 -8.02 -9.18
CA GLY A 5 0.35 -7.79 -9.60
C GLY A 5 0.24 -6.97 -10.87
N TYR A 6 -0.91 -7.03 -11.48
CA TYR A 6 -1.25 -6.21 -12.63
C TYR A 6 -1.32 -4.73 -12.22
N ASN A 7 -0.56 -3.88 -12.90
CA ASN A 7 -0.45 -2.47 -12.58
C ASN A 7 -0.33 -1.62 -13.86
N ALA A 8 -1.44 -1.43 -14.55
CA ALA A 8 -1.52 -0.51 -15.69
C ALA A 8 -1.27 0.91 -15.19
N ARG A 9 -0.33 1.62 -15.81
CA ARG A 9 0.08 2.99 -15.46
C ARG A 9 0.37 3.82 -16.72
N PRO A 10 -0.60 3.94 -17.63
CA PRO A 10 -0.36 4.53 -18.94
C PRO A 10 0.09 5.99 -18.88
N GLU A 11 -0.53 6.84 -18.10
CA GLU A 11 -0.17 8.26 -18.02
C GLU A 11 1.21 8.47 -17.39
N LYS A 12 1.49 7.79 -16.28
CA LYS A 12 2.80 7.92 -15.60
C LYS A 12 3.93 7.33 -16.41
N MET A 13 3.71 6.19 -17.10
CA MET A 13 4.72 5.62 -17.99
C MET A 13 5.03 6.56 -19.16
N LYS A 14 4.01 7.15 -19.80
CA LYS A 14 4.19 8.18 -20.83
C LYS A 14 4.92 9.41 -20.29
N ALA A 15 4.51 9.92 -19.14
CA ALA A 15 5.15 11.08 -18.53
C ALA A 15 6.63 10.83 -18.24
N ILE A 16 6.99 9.66 -17.69
CA ILE A 16 8.38 9.27 -17.42
C ILE A 16 9.16 9.14 -18.72
N HIS A 17 8.60 8.46 -19.73
CA HIS A 17 9.24 8.31 -21.03
C HIS A 17 9.57 9.68 -21.64
N ASN A 18 8.58 10.56 -21.79
CA ASN A 18 8.73 11.85 -22.46
C ASN A 18 9.64 12.82 -21.67
N MET A 19 9.70 12.67 -20.36
CA MET A 19 10.63 13.41 -19.53
C MET A 19 12.10 13.01 -19.77
N LEU A 20 12.35 11.73 -20.05
CA LEU A 20 13.69 11.20 -20.26
C LEU A 20 14.14 11.25 -21.73
N GLU A 21 13.21 11.23 -22.68
CA GLU A 21 13.46 11.18 -24.13
C GLU A 21 14.50 12.22 -24.60
N PRO A 22 14.46 13.51 -24.21
CA PRO A 22 15.42 14.52 -24.66
C PRO A 22 16.88 14.21 -24.26
N TYR A 23 17.09 13.34 -23.29
CA TYR A 23 18.40 13.03 -22.72
C TYR A 23 18.91 11.61 -23.11
N THR A 24 18.13 10.87 -23.88
CA THR A 24 18.43 9.48 -24.26
C THR A 24 18.42 9.30 -25.76
N ILE A 25 19.01 8.22 -26.24
CA ILE A 25 18.98 7.81 -27.67
C ILE A 25 18.07 6.61 -27.91
N GLY A 26 17.31 6.23 -26.90
CA GLY A 26 16.44 5.07 -26.87
C GLY A 26 16.39 4.45 -25.49
N SER A 27 15.56 3.45 -25.30
CA SER A 27 15.33 2.81 -24.02
C SER A 27 15.47 1.29 -24.09
N ILE A 28 15.63 0.66 -22.94
CA ILE A 28 15.51 -0.78 -22.75
C ILE A 28 14.51 -1.00 -21.63
N THR A 29 13.41 -1.65 -21.96
CA THR A 29 12.39 -2.00 -20.98
C THR A 29 12.62 -3.42 -20.46
N TYR A 30 12.45 -3.58 -19.16
CA TYR A 30 12.46 -4.87 -18.50
C TYR A 30 11.14 -5.09 -17.74
N SER A 31 10.60 -6.28 -17.83
CA SER A 31 9.48 -6.69 -17.01
C SER A 31 9.58 -8.16 -16.62
N GLU A 32 8.92 -8.54 -15.55
CA GLU A 32 9.05 -9.87 -14.98
C GLU A 32 7.93 -10.82 -15.35
N GLY A 33 6.99 -10.41 -16.19
CA GLY A 33 5.92 -11.34 -16.58
C GLY A 33 4.85 -10.72 -17.47
N ILE A 34 3.85 -11.56 -17.75
CA ILE A 34 2.73 -11.24 -18.64
C ILE A 34 1.74 -10.23 -18.04
N HIS A 35 1.83 -9.98 -16.74
CA HIS A 35 1.00 -9.00 -16.02
C HIS A 35 1.43 -7.55 -16.28
N ASP A 36 2.53 -7.34 -16.98
CA ASP A 36 3.10 -6.02 -17.25
C ASP A 36 3.18 -5.68 -18.76
N ASP A 37 2.53 -6.44 -19.59
CA ASP A 37 2.57 -6.25 -21.04
C ASP A 37 1.90 -4.94 -21.48
N VAL A 38 0.88 -4.49 -20.78
CA VAL A 38 0.21 -3.19 -21.02
C VAL A 38 1.19 -2.01 -20.93
N ASN A 39 2.01 -1.97 -19.89
CA ASN A 39 3.00 -0.91 -19.71
C ASN A 39 4.14 -1.00 -20.73
N LYS A 40 4.54 -2.22 -21.13
CA LYS A 40 5.54 -2.43 -22.19
C LYS A 40 5.06 -1.97 -23.56
N ILE A 41 3.81 -2.22 -23.89
CA ILE A 41 3.24 -1.79 -25.15
C ILE A 41 3.14 -0.28 -25.20
N LEU A 42 2.70 0.36 -24.11
CA LEU A 42 2.71 1.81 -24.03
C LEU A 42 4.12 2.38 -24.21
N TRP A 43 5.10 1.83 -23.50
CA TRP A 43 6.49 2.30 -23.58
C TRP A 43 7.05 2.16 -25.00
N ALA A 44 6.82 1.03 -25.66
CA ALA A 44 7.26 0.79 -27.02
C ALA A 44 6.61 1.74 -28.03
N ASP A 45 5.34 2.09 -27.82
CA ASP A 45 4.62 3.05 -28.65
C ASP A 45 5.20 4.46 -28.48
N GLN A 46 5.53 4.86 -27.24
CA GLN A 46 6.22 6.12 -26.97
C GLN A 46 7.65 6.17 -27.54
N ASP A 47 8.40 5.05 -27.54
CA ASP A 47 9.72 4.95 -28.19
C ASP A 47 9.60 5.13 -29.71
N PHE A 48 8.46 4.77 -30.30
CA PHE A 48 8.19 4.94 -31.73
C PHE A 48 7.72 6.34 -32.06
N ASP A 49 6.77 6.88 -31.32
CA ASP A 49 6.25 8.23 -31.45
C ASP A 49 5.76 8.78 -30.09
N SER A 50 6.57 9.58 -29.45
CA SER A 50 6.27 10.15 -28.11
C SER A 50 5.09 11.15 -28.12
N SER A 51 4.59 11.54 -29.28
CA SER A 51 3.41 12.42 -29.40
C SER A 51 2.08 11.65 -29.26
N VAL A 52 2.06 10.33 -29.45
CA VAL A 52 0.85 9.52 -29.32
C VAL A 52 0.27 9.63 -27.90
N ALA A 53 -1.04 9.85 -27.80
CA ALA A 53 -1.71 9.93 -26.53
C ALA A 53 -1.79 8.55 -25.84
N ALA A 54 -1.66 8.52 -24.50
CA ALA A 54 -1.75 7.25 -23.76
C ALA A 54 -3.11 6.56 -23.97
N GLU A 55 -4.17 7.34 -24.08
CA GLU A 55 -5.53 6.90 -24.36
C GLU A 55 -5.63 6.18 -25.72
N GLU A 56 -4.91 6.66 -26.74
CA GLU A 56 -4.87 6.04 -28.06
C GLU A 56 -4.18 4.67 -27.99
N THR A 57 -3.02 4.60 -27.35
CA THR A 57 -2.32 3.31 -27.12
C THR A 57 -3.19 2.34 -26.33
N MET A 58 -3.90 2.81 -25.30
CA MET A 58 -4.77 1.93 -24.50
C MET A 58 -6.01 1.50 -25.27
N ALA A 59 -6.56 2.33 -26.16
CA ALA A 59 -7.65 1.95 -27.05
C ALA A 59 -7.23 0.85 -28.03
N ASP A 60 -6.04 0.99 -28.62
CA ASP A 60 -5.47 -0.04 -29.51
C ASP A 60 -5.15 -1.33 -28.78
N TYR A 61 -4.55 -1.23 -27.58
CA TYR A 61 -4.30 -2.40 -26.73
C TYR A 61 -5.59 -3.14 -26.38
N ALA A 62 -6.61 -2.40 -25.93
CA ALA A 62 -7.89 -2.95 -25.56
C ALA A 62 -8.54 -3.67 -26.75
N ASN A 63 -8.59 -3.01 -27.91
CA ASN A 63 -9.19 -3.55 -29.12
C ASN A 63 -8.46 -4.81 -29.65
N LEU A 64 -7.14 -4.85 -29.55
CA LEU A 64 -6.34 -5.99 -30.03
C LEU A 64 -6.37 -7.19 -29.09
N PHE A 65 -6.36 -6.95 -27.79
CA PHE A 65 -6.04 -7.99 -26.80
C PHE A 65 -7.18 -8.33 -25.85
N ILE A 66 -8.20 -7.49 -25.71
CA ILE A 66 -9.27 -7.68 -24.71
C ILE A 66 -10.64 -7.45 -25.35
N ASP A 67 -11.07 -6.20 -25.32
CA ASP A 67 -12.30 -5.64 -25.84
C ASP A 67 -12.19 -4.11 -25.84
N SER A 68 -12.63 -3.44 -26.90
CA SER A 68 -12.48 -1.99 -27.05
C SER A 68 -13.11 -1.18 -25.90
N GLU A 69 -14.17 -1.68 -25.28
CA GLU A 69 -14.85 -1.02 -24.17
C GLU A 69 -14.05 -1.09 -22.85
N THR A 70 -12.91 -1.79 -22.81
CA THR A 70 -12.05 -1.86 -21.62
C THR A 70 -11.00 -0.76 -21.53
N SER A 71 -10.83 0.06 -22.55
CA SER A 71 -9.76 1.08 -22.63
C SER A 71 -9.83 2.11 -21.51
N GLU A 72 -11.03 2.61 -21.17
CA GLU A 72 -11.21 3.58 -20.10
C GLU A 72 -10.80 2.98 -18.73
N PHE A 73 -11.15 1.73 -18.47
CA PHE A 73 -10.76 1.06 -17.22
C PHE A 73 -9.24 0.84 -17.11
N LEU A 74 -8.54 0.68 -18.24
CA LEU A 74 -7.08 0.59 -18.26
C LEU A 74 -6.42 1.93 -17.91
N MET A 75 -7.06 3.05 -18.26
CA MET A 75 -6.63 4.39 -17.87
C MET A 75 -6.95 4.66 -16.40
N ASP A 76 -8.20 4.48 -16.01
CA ASP A 76 -8.72 4.90 -14.71
C ASP A 76 -8.07 4.16 -13.53
N VAL A 77 -7.71 2.88 -13.70
CA VAL A 77 -7.14 2.06 -12.62
C VAL A 77 -5.81 2.62 -12.08
N GLU A 78 -5.12 3.44 -12.83
CA GLU A 78 -3.90 4.11 -12.40
C GLU A 78 -4.16 5.08 -11.24
N HIS A 79 -5.31 5.75 -11.25
CA HIS A 79 -5.68 6.80 -10.30
C HIS A 79 -6.14 6.29 -8.93
N ASN A 80 -6.33 4.98 -8.79
CA ASN A 80 -6.72 4.38 -7.52
C ASN A 80 -5.73 4.64 -6.37
N TRP A 81 -4.48 4.97 -6.71
CA TRP A 81 -3.43 5.25 -5.73
C TRP A 81 -2.96 6.73 -5.75
N ASP A 82 -3.78 7.60 -6.32
CA ASP A 82 -3.55 9.04 -6.26
C ASP A 82 -4.23 9.62 -5.00
N GLY A 83 -3.44 9.95 -4.00
CA GLY A 83 -3.92 10.47 -2.72
C GLY A 83 -4.24 9.39 -1.67
N PRO A 84 -4.77 9.80 -0.50
CA PRO A 84 -5.11 8.88 0.57
C PRO A 84 -6.20 7.89 0.14
N VAL A 85 -5.96 6.60 0.36
CA VAL A 85 -6.85 5.52 -0.11
C VAL A 85 -8.29 5.69 0.40
N LEU A 86 -8.48 6.08 1.66
CA LEU A 86 -9.82 6.24 2.25
C LEU A 86 -10.59 7.42 1.67
N GLU A 87 -9.90 8.43 1.17
CA GLU A 87 -10.47 9.67 0.62
C GLU A 87 -10.63 9.59 -0.92
N ASN A 88 -10.14 8.53 -1.54
CA ASN A 88 -10.22 8.37 -3.00
C ASN A 88 -11.54 7.70 -3.41
N ASP A 89 -12.57 8.51 -3.66
CA ASP A 89 -13.88 8.04 -4.14
C ASP A 89 -13.81 7.44 -5.56
N GLY A 90 -12.76 7.71 -6.30
CA GLY A 90 -12.51 7.11 -7.61
C GLY A 90 -12.42 5.57 -7.56
N ILE A 91 -11.92 5.02 -6.47
CA ILE A 91 -11.85 3.56 -6.26
C ILE A 91 -13.25 2.94 -6.26
N ASP A 92 -14.18 3.55 -5.54
CA ASP A 92 -15.57 3.06 -5.45
C ASP A 92 -16.29 3.24 -6.78
N ALA A 93 -16.15 4.41 -7.41
CA ALA A 93 -16.76 4.73 -8.70
C ALA A 93 -16.25 3.77 -9.80
N LEU A 94 -14.95 3.49 -9.84
CA LEU A 94 -14.36 2.56 -10.79
C LEU A 94 -14.88 1.12 -10.56
N TYR A 95 -14.95 0.69 -9.31
CA TYR A 95 -15.51 -0.62 -8.95
C TYR A 95 -16.97 -0.77 -9.39
N GLU A 96 -17.80 0.24 -9.13
CA GLU A 96 -19.22 0.24 -9.50
C GLU A 96 -19.42 0.21 -11.01
N SER A 97 -18.73 1.08 -11.75
CA SER A 97 -18.81 1.17 -13.21
C SER A 97 -18.31 -0.12 -13.87
N PHE A 98 -17.17 -0.66 -13.41
CA PHE A 98 -16.64 -1.93 -13.91
C PHE A 98 -17.57 -3.11 -13.59
N THR A 99 -18.14 -3.15 -12.40
CA THR A 99 -19.08 -4.22 -12.02
C THR A 99 -20.36 -4.19 -12.86
N ALA A 100 -20.82 -2.99 -13.24
CA ALA A 100 -21.94 -2.84 -14.18
C ALA A 100 -21.54 -3.33 -15.59
N PHE A 101 -20.41 -2.94 -16.08
CA PHE A 101 -19.85 -3.38 -17.36
C PHE A 101 -19.63 -4.89 -17.41
N ASP A 102 -19.04 -5.49 -16.37
CA ASP A 102 -18.78 -6.95 -16.32
C ASP A 102 -20.06 -7.79 -16.53
N LYS A 103 -21.24 -7.27 -16.17
CA LYS A 103 -22.52 -7.99 -16.41
C LYS A 103 -22.86 -8.09 -17.88
N THR A 104 -22.41 -7.16 -18.73
CA THR A 104 -22.70 -7.07 -20.16
C THR A 104 -21.69 -7.80 -21.02
N VAL A 105 -20.49 -8.02 -20.50
CA VAL A 105 -19.34 -8.58 -21.22
C VAL A 105 -19.58 -10.03 -21.62
N SER A 106 -19.16 -10.39 -22.85
CA SER A 106 -19.27 -11.73 -23.39
C SER A 106 -18.45 -12.76 -22.59
N LYS A 107 -18.86 -14.03 -22.65
CA LYS A 107 -18.10 -15.12 -22.01
C LYS A 107 -16.69 -15.24 -22.58
N GLN A 108 -16.48 -14.92 -23.85
CA GLN A 108 -15.17 -14.97 -24.49
C GLN A 108 -14.21 -13.94 -23.83
N VAL A 109 -14.67 -12.71 -23.65
CA VAL A 109 -13.90 -11.66 -22.98
C VAL A 109 -13.63 -12.01 -21.53
N LYS A 110 -14.65 -12.52 -20.80
CA LYS A 110 -14.47 -12.99 -19.41
C LYS A 110 -13.43 -14.09 -19.26
N ASN A 111 -13.19 -14.88 -20.27
CA ASN A 111 -12.16 -15.93 -20.30
C ASN A 111 -10.78 -15.41 -20.77
N ASN A 112 -10.67 -14.13 -21.11
CA ASN A 112 -9.39 -13.52 -21.47
C ASN A 112 -8.58 -13.23 -20.19
N TYR A 113 -7.33 -13.71 -20.13
CA TYR A 113 -6.50 -13.53 -18.94
C TYR A 113 -6.16 -12.06 -18.64
N ARG A 114 -6.03 -11.22 -19.66
CA ARG A 114 -5.77 -9.77 -19.49
C ARG A 114 -6.98 -9.07 -18.88
N TYR A 115 -8.19 -9.42 -19.35
CA TYR A 115 -9.42 -8.96 -18.74
C TYR A 115 -9.51 -9.37 -17.26
N GLN A 116 -9.19 -10.62 -16.95
CA GLN A 116 -9.22 -11.12 -15.59
C GLN A 116 -8.16 -10.46 -14.70
N MET A 117 -6.99 -10.10 -15.23
CA MET A 117 -5.99 -9.33 -14.50
C MET A 117 -6.47 -7.91 -14.18
N LEU A 118 -7.05 -7.21 -15.16
CA LEU A 118 -7.65 -5.89 -14.95
C LEU A 118 -8.76 -5.96 -13.90
N LYS A 119 -9.68 -6.91 -14.06
CA LYS A 119 -10.76 -7.15 -13.08
C LYS A 119 -10.19 -7.41 -11.69
N LEU A 120 -9.21 -8.30 -11.56
CA LEU A 120 -8.59 -8.62 -10.28
C LEU A 120 -7.95 -7.39 -9.63
N ARG A 121 -7.30 -6.52 -10.42
CA ARG A 121 -6.71 -5.29 -9.93
C ARG A 121 -7.78 -4.34 -9.37
N ILE A 122 -8.85 -4.09 -10.10
CA ILE A 122 -9.97 -3.22 -9.66
C ILE A 122 -10.60 -3.77 -8.38
N LEU A 123 -10.86 -5.07 -8.34
CA LEU A 123 -11.40 -5.72 -7.13
C LEU A 123 -10.45 -5.64 -5.95
N THR A 124 -9.14 -5.79 -6.18
CA THR A 124 -8.12 -5.72 -5.13
C THR A 124 -8.03 -4.32 -4.53
N ASP A 125 -8.04 -3.28 -5.36
CA ASP A 125 -7.96 -1.90 -4.90
C ASP A 125 -9.21 -1.54 -4.07
N TYR A 126 -10.40 -1.87 -4.55
CA TYR A 126 -11.64 -1.69 -3.81
C TYR A 126 -11.65 -2.48 -2.49
N TRP A 127 -11.32 -3.77 -2.52
CA TRP A 127 -11.26 -4.60 -1.34
C TRP A 127 -10.26 -4.07 -0.30
N THR A 128 -9.10 -3.58 -0.75
CA THR A 128 -8.08 -3.00 0.12
C THR A 128 -8.60 -1.75 0.83
N LYS A 129 -9.33 -0.87 0.12
CA LYS A 129 -9.98 0.31 0.73
C LYS A 129 -10.99 -0.12 1.81
N GLN A 130 -11.86 -1.09 1.50
CA GLN A 130 -12.85 -1.59 2.46
C GLN A 130 -12.21 -2.24 3.68
N LYS A 131 -11.15 -3.02 3.47
CA LYS A 131 -10.40 -3.63 4.57
C LYS A 131 -9.71 -2.57 5.43
N TYR A 132 -9.07 -1.61 4.81
CA TYR A 132 -8.38 -0.54 5.53
C TYR A 132 -9.36 0.29 6.37
N ALA A 133 -10.49 0.69 5.82
CA ALA A 133 -11.56 1.39 6.55
C ALA A 133 -12.02 0.60 7.77
N LYS A 134 -12.35 -0.68 7.59
CA LYS A 134 -12.75 -1.57 8.67
C LYS A 134 -11.68 -1.71 9.74
N ASP A 135 -10.44 -1.92 9.36
CA ASP A 135 -9.35 -2.16 10.29
C ASP A 135 -9.04 -0.90 11.12
N GLN A 136 -9.14 0.30 10.51
CA GLN A 136 -9.03 1.57 11.23
C GLN A 136 -10.17 1.77 12.24
N GLU A 137 -11.39 1.44 11.87
CA GLU A 137 -12.54 1.49 12.78
C GLU A 137 -12.35 0.55 13.97
N LEU A 138 -11.93 -0.69 13.74
CA LEU A 138 -11.64 -1.65 14.81
C LEU A 138 -10.54 -1.17 15.75
N GLU A 139 -9.51 -0.53 15.22
CA GLU A 139 -8.47 0.06 16.06
C GLU A 139 -9.02 1.21 16.90
N GLN A 140 -9.82 2.10 16.35
CA GLN A 140 -10.47 3.18 17.11
C GLN A 140 -11.35 2.63 18.23
N GLN A 141 -12.15 1.59 17.96
CA GLN A 141 -12.95 0.92 18.98
C GLN A 141 -12.08 0.31 20.08
N ALA A 142 -10.99 -0.36 19.73
CA ALA A 142 -10.05 -0.93 20.70
C ALA A 142 -9.39 0.18 21.55
N ARG A 143 -9.00 1.30 20.95
CA ARG A 143 -8.44 2.46 21.67
C ARG A 143 -9.43 3.05 22.67
N ALA A 144 -10.70 3.19 22.28
CA ALA A 144 -11.75 3.66 23.19
C ALA A 144 -11.92 2.74 24.41
N VAL A 145 -11.78 1.43 24.24
CA VAL A 145 -11.78 0.47 25.35
C VAL A 145 -10.55 0.65 26.25
N LEU A 146 -9.37 0.86 25.67
CA LEU A 146 -8.13 1.05 26.43
C LEU A 146 -8.17 2.30 27.33
N ASP A 147 -8.90 3.34 26.94
CA ASP A 147 -9.09 4.56 27.75
C ASP A 147 -9.84 4.31 29.05
N LEU A 148 -10.57 3.20 29.14
CA LEU A 148 -11.30 2.79 30.34
C LEU A 148 -10.46 2.01 31.36
N ALA A 149 -9.13 1.89 31.17
CA ALA A 149 -8.25 1.06 31.98
C ALA A 149 -8.30 1.37 33.48
N ASP A 150 -8.35 2.64 33.85
CA ASP A 150 -8.41 3.06 35.26
C ASP A 150 -9.77 2.77 35.94
N ILE A 151 -10.82 2.58 35.17
CA ILE A 151 -12.19 2.30 35.62
C ILE A 151 -12.48 0.81 35.67
N THR A 152 -12.15 0.14 34.58
CA THR A 152 -12.54 -1.28 34.31
C THR A 152 -11.44 -2.27 34.72
N GLY A 153 -10.19 -1.79 34.81
CA GLY A 153 -9.01 -2.60 35.07
C GLY A 153 -8.30 -3.06 33.82
N SER A 154 -6.97 -3.16 33.90
CA SER A 154 -6.10 -3.43 32.76
C SER A 154 -6.39 -4.77 32.07
N GLU A 155 -6.68 -5.82 32.85
CA GLU A 155 -6.95 -7.16 32.30
C GLU A 155 -8.24 -7.19 31.47
N ALA A 156 -9.29 -6.53 31.96
CA ALA A 156 -10.58 -6.50 31.26
C ALA A 156 -10.49 -5.74 29.95
N VAL A 157 -9.87 -4.55 29.94
CA VAL A 157 -9.74 -3.74 28.73
C VAL A 157 -8.81 -4.38 27.70
N ILE A 158 -7.72 -5.03 28.11
CA ILE A 158 -6.84 -5.78 27.19
C ILE A 158 -7.60 -6.93 26.53
N ARG A 159 -8.37 -7.68 27.30
CA ARG A 159 -9.17 -8.80 26.76
C ARG A 159 -10.19 -8.31 25.73
N GLU A 160 -10.91 -7.24 26.03
CA GLU A 160 -11.91 -6.66 25.15
C GLU A 160 -11.28 -6.06 23.90
N ALA A 161 -10.24 -5.22 24.03
CA ALA A 161 -9.51 -4.64 22.91
C ALA A 161 -8.94 -5.74 21.98
N ARG A 162 -8.42 -6.82 22.56
CA ARG A 162 -7.92 -7.97 21.81
C ARG A 162 -9.04 -8.66 21.02
N THR A 163 -10.23 -8.79 21.60
CA THR A 163 -11.41 -9.36 20.92
C THR A 163 -11.81 -8.51 19.73
N ILE A 164 -11.88 -7.19 19.90
CA ILE A 164 -12.19 -6.24 18.82
C ILE A 164 -11.15 -6.35 17.70
N LEU A 165 -9.88 -6.24 18.03
CA LEU A 165 -8.80 -6.27 17.03
C LEU A 165 -8.73 -7.60 16.26
N ASN A 166 -9.08 -8.73 16.87
CA ASN A 166 -9.12 -10.02 16.18
C ASN A 166 -10.14 -10.05 15.04
N LEU A 167 -11.20 -9.22 15.08
CA LEU A 167 -12.17 -9.14 13.98
C LEU A 167 -11.54 -8.66 12.66
N SER A 168 -10.39 -8.00 12.70
CA SER A 168 -9.62 -7.66 11.50
C SER A 168 -9.14 -8.91 10.73
N ARG A 169 -8.88 -10.01 11.43
CA ARG A 169 -8.41 -11.28 10.85
C ARG A 169 -9.55 -12.27 10.65
N ASP A 170 -10.44 -12.36 11.62
CA ASP A 170 -11.43 -13.43 11.73
C ASP A 170 -12.68 -13.15 10.88
N VAL A 171 -12.94 -11.90 10.54
CA VAL A 171 -14.08 -11.50 9.73
C VAL A 171 -13.58 -10.73 8.49
N PRO A 172 -13.74 -11.27 7.28
CA PRO A 172 -13.29 -10.59 6.08
C PRO A 172 -14.06 -9.28 5.83
N ALA A 173 -13.36 -8.28 5.29
CA ALA A 173 -14.02 -7.12 4.69
C ALA A 173 -14.50 -7.51 3.29
N ALA A 174 -15.65 -6.96 2.83
CA ALA A 174 -16.21 -7.18 1.51
C ALA A 174 -16.06 -8.66 1.05
N GLU A 175 -16.67 -9.58 1.78
CA GLU A 175 -16.46 -11.03 1.64
C GLU A 175 -16.78 -11.55 0.23
N ASP A 176 -17.79 -11.02 -0.41
CA ASP A 176 -18.19 -11.34 -1.77
C ASP A 176 -17.13 -10.96 -2.80
N VAL A 177 -16.51 -9.79 -2.64
CA VAL A 177 -15.40 -9.32 -3.47
C VAL A 177 -14.18 -10.21 -3.27
N LEU A 178 -13.82 -10.51 -2.02
CA LEU A 178 -12.72 -11.42 -1.71
C LEU A 178 -12.92 -12.80 -2.35
N PHE A 179 -14.14 -13.32 -2.30
CA PHE A 179 -14.46 -14.61 -2.91
C PHE A 179 -14.28 -14.57 -4.44
N GLU A 180 -14.71 -13.49 -5.09
CA GLU A 180 -14.49 -13.31 -6.53
C GLU A 180 -13.01 -13.18 -6.88
N MET A 181 -12.21 -12.46 -6.09
CA MET A 181 -10.76 -12.37 -6.25
C MET A 181 -10.11 -13.75 -6.20
N LEU A 182 -10.50 -14.62 -5.27
CA LEU A 182 -9.96 -15.97 -5.16
C LEU A 182 -10.34 -16.84 -6.37
N LYS A 183 -11.56 -16.73 -6.89
CA LYS A 183 -11.96 -17.41 -8.11
C LYS A 183 -11.15 -16.94 -9.33
N LEU A 184 -10.89 -15.64 -9.43
CA LEU A 184 -10.04 -15.10 -10.50
C LEU A 184 -8.60 -15.61 -10.38
N ALA A 185 -8.08 -15.73 -9.16
CA ALA A 185 -6.76 -16.30 -8.93
C ALA A 185 -6.66 -17.76 -9.43
N ASP A 186 -7.65 -18.59 -9.13
CA ASP A 186 -7.75 -19.97 -9.64
C ASP A 186 -7.84 -20.00 -11.16
N SER A 187 -8.66 -19.12 -11.74
CA SER A 187 -8.81 -19.02 -13.20
C SER A 187 -7.52 -18.59 -13.90
N LEU A 188 -6.86 -17.54 -13.38
CA LEU A 188 -5.59 -17.04 -13.91
C LEU A 188 -4.46 -18.09 -13.79
N ARG A 189 -4.45 -18.86 -12.70
CA ARG A 189 -3.54 -20.00 -12.56
C ARG A 189 -3.72 -21.01 -13.68
N ASN A 190 -4.96 -21.32 -14.00
CA ASN A 190 -5.30 -22.29 -15.05
C ASN A 190 -5.06 -21.76 -16.47
N LEU A 191 -5.32 -20.47 -16.72
CA LEU A 191 -5.21 -19.85 -18.05
C LEU A 191 -3.76 -19.54 -18.44
N CYS A 192 -2.97 -19.00 -17.51
CA CYS A 192 -1.65 -18.46 -17.82
C CYS A 192 -0.57 -18.77 -16.78
N GLY A 193 -0.87 -19.56 -15.76
CA GLY A 193 0.11 -20.04 -14.80
C GLY A 193 0.49 -19.05 -13.70
N ILE A 194 -0.18 -17.91 -13.57
CA ILE A 194 0.08 -16.93 -12.48
C ILE A 194 -0.20 -17.57 -11.13
N GLN A 195 0.69 -17.32 -10.16
CA GLN A 195 0.65 -17.90 -8.83
C GLN A 195 0.39 -16.80 -7.80
N LEU A 196 -0.87 -16.58 -7.43
CA LEU A 196 -1.32 -15.49 -6.55
C LEU A 196 -1.51 -15.92 -5.09
N THR A 197 -1.39 -17.21 -4.79
CA THR A 197 -1.39 -17.76 -3.44
C THR A 197 -0.29 -18.79 -3.27
N GLU A 198 0.28 -18.87 -2.07
CA GLU A 198 1.28 -19.87 -1.75
C GLU A 198 0.65 -21.26 -1.60
N ASN A 199 -0.40 -21.37 -0.80
CA ASN A 199 -1.02 -22.64 -0.43
C ASN A 199 -1.70 -23.35 -1.59
N HIS A 200 -2.39 -22.61 -2.48
CA HIS A 200 -3.14 -23.22 -3.60
C HIS A 200 -2.35 -23.26 -4.90
N HIS A 201 -1.49 -22.26 -5.12
CA HIS A 201 -0.82 -22.11 -6.41
C HIS A 201 0.69 -22.37 -6.35
N GLY A 202 1.25 -22.56 -5.14
CA GLY A 202 2.69 -22.75 -4.95
C GLY A 202 3.51 -21.52 -5.26
N GLY A 203 2.90 -20.32 -5.16
CA GLY A 203 3.58 -19.06 -5.34
C GLY A 203 4.57 -18.80 -4.21
N GLN A 204 5.61 -18.03 -4.51
CA GLN A 204 6.54 -17.55 -3.48
C GLN A 204 6.11 -16.16 -3.05
N CYS A 205 5.49 -16.06 -1.88
CA CYS A 205 4.87 -14.87 -1.38
C CYS A 205 5.77 -13.63 -1.42
N TRP A 206 7.00 -13.77 -0.98
CA TRP A 206 7.96 -12.68 -0.84
C TRP A 206 8.75 -12.34 -2.13
N ILE A 207 8.68 -13.18 -3.18
CA ILE A 207 9.43 -12.95 -4.43
C ILE A 207 8.52 -12.72 -5.62
N ARG A 208 7.40 -13.45 -5.71
CA ARG A 208 6.65 -13.60 -6.96
C ARG A 208 5.18 -13.23 -6.89
N GLY A 209 4.76 -12.55 -5.83
CA GLY A 209 3.45 -11.94 -5.81
C GLY A 209 2.30 -12.83 -5.45
N ALA A 210 2.53 -13.82 -4.60
CA ALA A 210 1.41 -14.52 -3.96
C ALA A 210 0.67 -13.61 -2.95
N TYR A 211 0.38 -12.36 -3.35
CA TYR A 211 -0.12 -11.30 -2.48
C TYR A 211 -1.52 -11.61 -1.90
N LEU A 212 -2.31 -12.44 -2.55
CA LEU A 212 -3.60 -12.85 -2.00
C LEU A 212 -3.44 -13.76 -0.76
N GLN A 213 -2.25 -14.30 -0.52
CA GLN A 213 -1.96 -15.06 0.70
C GLN A 213 -2.00 -14.18 1.94
N THR A 214 -1.68 -12.90 1.80
CA THR A 214 -1.62 -11.95 2.92
C THR A 214 -2.94 -11.20 3.19
N ARG A 215 -4.01 -11.55 2.48
CA ARG A 215 -5.32 -10.89 2.58
C ARG A 215 -5.92 -10.83 3.99
N SER A 216 -5.55 -11.76 4.87
CA SER A 216 -6.02 -11.78 6.26
C SER A 216 -5.20 -10.89 7.20
N MET A 217 -4.11 -10.30 6.71
CA MET A 217 -3.27 -9.44 7.53
C MET A 217 -3.98 -8.14 7.86
N PRO A 218 -3.98 -7.73 9.14
CA PRO A 218 -4.55 -6.45 9.56
C PRO A 218 -3.84 -5.24 8.93
N LEU A 219 -4.61 -4.27 8.46
CA LEU A 219 -4.12 -2.97 7.99
C LEU A 219 -4.26 -1.89 9.08
N ASN A 220 -3.87 -2.24 10.29
CA ASN A 220 -3.82 -1.37 11.46
C ASN A 220 -2.66 -1.79 12.38
N ASP A 221 -2.54 -1.17 13.55
CA ASP A 221 -1.46 -1.45 14.51
C ASP A 221 -1.60 -2.78 15.27
N TYR A 222 -2.36 -3.73 14.74
CA TYR A 222 -2.69 -5.01 15.38
C TYR A 222 -1.48 -5.71 16.00
N GLN A 223 -0.42 -5.96 15.24
CA GLN A 223 0.75 -6.71 15.73
C GLN A 223 1.46 -5.98 16.87
N TYR A 224 1.63 -4.67 16.72
CA TYR A 224 2.25 -3.84 17.74
C TYR A 224 1.41 -3.82 19.03
N LEU A 225 0.09 -3.69 18.92
CA LEU A 225 -0.82 -3.69 20.06
C LEU A 225 -0.82 -5.05 20.75
N MET A 226 -0.93 -6.15 19.99
CA MET A 226 -0.91 -7.50 20.55
C MET A 226 0.37 -7.83 21.33
N GLN A 227 1.52 -7.39 20.84
CA GLN A 227 2.79 -7.59 21.53
C GLN A 227 2.91 -6.65 22.75
N SER A 228 2.41 -5.43 22.63
CA SER A 228 2.37 -4.48 23.75
C SER A 228 1.49 -5.00 24.88
N PHE A 229 0.33 -5.55 24.57
CA PHE A 229 -0.53 -6.20 25.59
C PHE A 229 0.21 -7.34 26.31
N LYS A 230 0.90 -8.20 25.58
CA LYS A 230 1.71 -9.30 26.18
C LYS A 230 2.81 -8.78 27.12
N ARG A 231 3.39 -7.61 26.84
CA ARG A 231 4.39 -6.97 27.70
C ARG A 231 3.74 -6.36 28.95
N ILE A 232 2.62 -5.67 28.77
CA ILE A 232 1.89 -5.01 29.85
C ILE A 232 1.32 -6.05 30.84
N GLU A 233 0.75 -7.15 30.35
CA GLU A 233 0.23 -8.24 31.16
C GLU A 233 1.29 -8.85 32.13
N LYS A 234 2.56 -8.78 31.78
CA LYS A 234 3.68 -9.26 32.63
C LYS A 234 4.05 -8.29 33.75
N MET A 235 3.56 -7.05 33.73
CA MET A 235 3.82 -6.08 34.79
C MET A 235 3.02 -6.45 36.03
N GLN A 236 3.66 -6.42 37.21
CA GLN A 236 3.02 -6.87 38.46
C GLN A 236 2.05 -5.84 39.08
N ASN A 237 2.23 -4.58 38.78
CA ASN A 237 1.47 -3.49 39.43
C ASN A 237 0.38 -2.97 38.50
N GLU A 238 -0.89 -3.00 38.96
CA GLU A 238 -2.04 -2.55 38.21
C GLU A 238 -1.93 -1.09 37.73
N LYS A 239 -1.52 -0.20 38.62
CA LYS A 239 -1.32 1.22 38.29
C LYS A 239 -0.31 1.39 37.16
N ASN A 240 0.77 0.59 37.16
CA ASN A 240 1.77 0.63 36.08
C ASN A 240 1.21 0.07 34.78
N ARG A 241 0.36 -0.97 34.84
CA ARG A 241 -0.34 -1.50 33.67
C ARG A 241 -1.26 -0.47 33.03
N CYS A 242 -2.10 0.19 33.84
CA CYS A 242 -2.99 1.26 33.36
C CYS A 242 -2.19 2.41 32.74
N ALA A 243 -1.14 2.88 33.41
CA ALA A 243 -0.28 3.93 32.87
C ALA A 243 0.38 3.53 31.54
N ALA A 244 0.82 2.26 31.41
CA ALA A 244 1.40 1.75 30.17
C ALA A 244 0.35 1.64 29.05
N LEU A 245 -0.90 1.31 29.36
CA LEU A 245 -2.01 1.31 28.40
C LEU A 245 -2.34 2.71 27.89
N HIS A 246 -2.36 3.69 28.76
CA HIS A 246 -2.52 5.10 28.37
C HIS A 246 -1.38 5.56 27.45
N GLN A 247 -0.14 5.27 27.81
CA GLN A 247 1.00 5.61 26.94
C GLN A 247 0.93 4.89 25.58
N LEU A 248 0.49 3.64 25.57
CA LEU A 248 0.27 2.90 24.33
C LEU A 248 -0.81 3.55 23.46
N ASN A 249 -1.88 4.05 24.07
CA ASN A 249 -2.99 4.71 23.37
C ASN A 249 -2.60 6.08 22.81
N LEU A 250 -1.70 6.78 23.48
CA LEU A 250 -1.18 8.10 23.07
C LEU A 250 0.07 8.01 22.15
N ARG A 251 0.39 6.84 21.60
CA ARG A 251 1.64 6.61 20.86
C ARG A 251 1.87 7.53 19.65
N GLN A 252 0.81 8.11 19.11
CA GLN A 252 0.84 9.07 18.00
C GLN A 252 0.47 10.48 18.42
N ASP A 253 0.19 10.69 19.71
CA ASP A 253 -0.08 11.99 20.29
C ASP A 253 1.18 12.49 20.99
N PRO A 254 1.90 13.45 20.41
CA PRO A 254 3.12 13.97 21.02
C PRO A 254 2.87 14.90 22.20
N GLY A 255 1.63 15.29 22.47
CA GLY A 255 1.24 16.30 23.46
C GLY A 255 1.50 17.73 22.98
N ASP A 256 1.05 18.69 23.80
CA ASP A 256 1.10 20.12 23.49
C ASP A 256 2.52 20.61 23.17
N GLY A 257 2.64 21.41 22.10
CA GLY A 257 3.89 22.02 21.65
C GLY A 257 4.85 21.06 20.94
N ASN A 258 4.50 19.80 20.78
CA ASN A 258 5.26 18.81 20.02
C ASN A 258 4.55 18.47 18.69
N GLN A 259 5.30 17.86 17.78
CA GLN A 259 4.76 17.40 16.49
C GLN A 259 5.09 15.92 16.30
N PHE A 260 4.13 15.17 15.79
CA PHE A 260 4.33 13.82 15.30
C PHE A 260 4.16 13.83 13.78
N CYS A 261 5.11 13.24 13.05
CA CYS A 261 5.08 13.19 11.61
C CYS A 261 5.34 11.75 11.14
N ALA A 262 4.32 11.15 10.52
CA ALA A 262 4.45 9.87 9.82
C ALA A 262 4.74 10.15 8.34
N LEU A 263 6.01 10.14 7.95
CA LEU A 263 6.47 10.58 6.62
C LEU A 263 5.85 9.82 5.44
N GLY A 264 5.46 8.58 5.65
CA GLY A 264 4.81 7.77 4.61
C GLY A 264 3.32 8.06 4.43
N THR A 265 2.74 8.98 5.19
CA THR A 265 1.39 9.51 4.97
C THR A 265 1.46 10.76 4.08
N TYR A 266 0.37 11.09 3.38
CA TYR A 266 0.32 12.31 2.57
C TYR A 266 0.52 13.57 3.42
N GLU A 267 -0.03 13.61 4.63
CA GLU A 267 0.17 14.70 5.58
C GLU A 267 1.65 14.82 5.96
N GLY A 268 2.26 13.74 6.41
CA GLY A 268 3.68 13.71 6.78
C GLY A 268 4.61 13.99 5.61
N PHE A 269 4.27 13.52 4.42
CA PHE A 269 5.03 13.76 3.19
C PHE A 269 5.05 15.24 2.79
N SER A 270 4.06 16.02 3.20
CA SER A 270 4.05 17.47 2.94
C SER A 270 5.25 18.22 3.53
N HIS A 271 5.93 17.63 4.53
CA HIS A 271 7.16 18.17 5.09
C HIS A 271 8.41 17.81 4.28
N VAL A 272 8.31 16.88 3.34
CA VAL A 272 9.45 16.33 2.60
C VAL A 272 9.75 17.22 1.39
N SER A 273 11.03 17.57 1.20
CA SER A 273 11.48 18.28 0.01
C SER A 273 11.45 17.36 -1.20
N VAL A 274 10.79 17.82 -2.26
CA VAL A 274 10.71 17.14 -3.55
C VAL A 274 11.24 18.03 -4.66
N TRP A 275 11.77 17.44 -5.71
CA TRP A 275 12.28 18.15 -6.89
C TRP A 275 11.34 17.88 -8.07
N HIS A 276 11.11 18.88 -8.87
CA HIS A 276 10.08 18.86 -9.92
C HIS A 276 10.64 18.96 -11.34
N SER A 277 11.95 19.16 -11.47
CA SER A 277 12.59 19.26 -12.78
C SER A 277 13.86 18.44 -12.89
N TRP A 278 14.22 18.12 -14.13
CA TRP A 278 15.49 17.44 -14.43
C TRP A 278 16.71 18.24 -13.98
N GLU A 279 16.64 19.57 -14.09
CA GLU A 279 17.73 20.47 -13.72
C GLU A 279 17.98 20.45 -12.20
N GLU A 280 16.91 20.31 -11.42
CA GLU A 280 16.99 20.22 -9.96
C GLU A 280 17.48 18.85 -9.49
N ASP A 281 17.02 17.79 -10.15
CA ASP A 281 17.34 16.40 -9.83
C ASP A 281 17.58 15.59 -11.09
N PRO A 282 18.78 15.66 -11.71
CA PRO A 282 19.08 14.91 -12.92
C PRO A 282 18.88 13.40 -12.74
N GLY A 283 18.00 12.83 -13.55
CA GLY A 283 17.61 11.42 -13.49
C GLY A 283 16.62 11.09 -12.38
N TYR A 284 16.07 12.07 -11.68
CA TYR A 284 15.09 11.88 -10.58
C TYR A 284 15.59 10.88 -9.52
N LEU A 285 16.88 10.97 -9.19
CA LEU A 285 17.53 10.05 -8.27
C LEU A 285 17.39 10.45 -6.80
N LYS A 286 17.12 11.72 -6.55
CA LYS A 286 17.01 12.30 -5.20
C LYS A 286 15.55 12.46 -4.76
N THR A 287 14.63 12.59 -5.72
CA THR A 287 13.22 12.86 -5.44
C THR A 287 12.62 11.73 -4.61
N PRO A 288 12.19 12.03 -3.39
CA PRO A 288 11.55 11.04 -2.54
C PRO A 288 10.13 10.74 -3.00
N PHE A 289 9.63 9.57 -2.68
CA PHE A 289 8.26 9.18 -2.96
C PHE A 289 7.67 8.33 -1.83
N ILE A 290 6.35 8.39 -1.67
CA ILE A 290 5.62 7.54 -0.74
C ILE A 290 5.57 6.12 -1.31
N ASP A 291 5.94 5.14 -0.50
CA ASP A 291 5.81 3.73 -0.86
C ASP A 291 4.43 3.21 -0.42
N HIS A 292 3.54 3.03 -1.40
CA HIS A 292 2.20 2.49 -1.17
C HIS A 292 2.16 0.96 -0.99
N SER A 293 3.27 0.27 -1.10
CA SER A 293 3.34 -1.19 -0.97
C SER A 293 2.84 -1.71 0.38
N VAL A 294 2.80 -0.85 1.38
CA VAL A 294 2.24 -1.16 2.70
C VAL A 294 0.82 -1.72 2.64
N TYR A 295 -0.01 -1.25 1.73
CA TYR A 295 -1.39 -1.72 1.58
C TYR A 295 -1.51 -3.07 0.86
N THR A 296 -0.46 -3.47 0.15
CA THR A 296 -0.43 -4.71 -0.63
C THR A 296 0.59 -5.72 -0.11
N MET A 297 1.69 -5.24 0.47
CA MET A 297 2.86 -6.04 0.83
C MET A 297 3.21 -6.03 2.31
N VAL A 298 2.61 -5.18 3.12
CA VAL A 298 2.91 -5.11 4.55
C VAL A 298 2.63 -6.42 5.27
N GLY A 299 1.58 -7.09 4.87
CA GLY A 299 1.32 -8.43 5.34
C GLY A 299 2.47 -9.38 5.05
N LEU A 300 3.05 -9.24 3.87
CA LEU A 300 4.20 -10.02 3.40
C LEU A 300 5.41 -9.84 4.30
N LEU A 301 5.80 -8.62 4.56
CA LEU A 301 6.93 -8.29 5.44
C LEU A 301 6.69 -8.78 6.87
N HIS A 302 5.45 -8.78 7.33
CA HIS A 302 5.07 -9.23 8.65
C HIS A 302 5.22 -10.74 8.88
N GLU A 303 4.88 -11.57 7.89
CA GLU A 303 4.84 -13.02 8.07
C GLU A 303 6.17 -13.68 7.70
N ILE A 304 6.89 -13.14 6.73
CA ILE A 304 7.98 -13.88 6.10
C ILE A 304 9.34 -13.60 6.71
N ASP A 305 9.64 -12.37 7.04
CA ASP A 305 10.99 -12.02 7.49
C ASP A 305 11.18 -12.08 9.01
N GLY A 306 10.14 -12.38 9.77
CA GLY A 306 10.18 -12.26 11.23
C GLY A 306 10.46 -10.83 11.72
N TRP A 307 10.77 -9.95 10.79
CA TRP A 307 11.23 -8.60 11.01
C TRP A 307 10.29 -7.79 11.88
N TYR A 308 8.99 -7.90 11.61
CA TYR A 308 7.96 -7.24 12.41
C TYR A 308 7.78 -7.88 13.78
N HIS A 309 8.12 -9.16 13.92
CA HIS A 309 8.09 -9.86 15.20
C HIS A 309 9.28 -9.51 16.08
N GLU A 310 10.44 -9.24 15.48
CA GLU A 310 11.63 -8.83 16.22
C GLU A 310 11.59 -7.35 16.66
N PHE A 311 11.04 -6.48 15.82
CA PHE A 311 10.97 -5.04 16.04
C PHE A 311 9.55 -4.52 15.85
N PRO A 312 8.61 -4.85 16.75
CA PRO A 312 7.22 -4.44 16.60
C PRO A 312 7.10 -2.92 16.68
N MET A 313 6.61 -2.33 15.63
CA MET A 313 6.26 -0.92 15.56
C MET A 313 4.82 -0.77 15.10
N PRO A 314 4.17 0.38 15.36
CA PRO A 314 2.90 0.70 14.75
C PRO A 314 2.98 0.59 13.24
N LEU A 315 1.95 0.03 12.59
CA LEU A 315 1.88 -0.08 11.13
C LEU A 315 2.00 1.28 10.45
N THR A 316 1.34 2.30 11.03
CA THR A 316 1.42 3.69 10.56
C THR A 316 2.83 4.25 10.55
N TRP A 317 3.75 3.72 11.38
CA TRP A 317 5.16 4.10 11.37
C TRP A 317 5.97 3.31 10.33
N ALA A 318 5.42 2.20 9.83
CA ALA A 318 6.00 1.44 8.74
C ALA A 318 5.64 2.00 7.36
N LEU A 319 4.67 2.92 7.28
CA LEU A 319 4.44 3.74 6.10
C LEU A 319 5.67 4.59 5.85
N ASN A 320 6.36 4.36 4.73
CA ASN A 320 7.66 4.95 4.53
C ASN A 320 7.74 5.81 3.27
N VAL A 321 8.70 6.72 3.33
CA VAL A 321 9.20 7.46 2.17
C VAL A 321 10.47 6.78 1.71
N THR A 322 10.55 6.53 0.43
CA THR A 322 11.75 5.98 -0.19
C THR A 322 12.54 7.07 -0.89
N VAL A 323 13.85 7.08 -0.65
CA VAL A 323 14.85 7.81 -1.43
C VAL A 323 15.88 6.81 -1.95
N LEU A 324 16.43 7.09 -3.13
CA LEU A 324 17.36 6.17 -3.78
C LEU A 324 18.81 6.63 -3.63
N TYR A 325 19.74 5.69 -3.80
CA TYR A 325 21.18 5.92 -3.94
C TYR A 325 21.85 6.68 -2.80
N GLY A 326 21.35 6.53 -1.56
CA GLY A 326 21.93 7.17 -0.39
C GLY A 326 21.73 8.68 -0.33
N THR A 327 20.79 9.21 -1.08
CA THR A 327 20.42 10.63 -1.04
C THR A 327 19.87 10.99 0.33
N PRO A 328 20.27 12.11 0.94
CA PRO A 328 19.67 12.60 2.18
C PRO A 328 18.18 12.89 2.01
N LEU A 329 17.38 12.51 3.00
CA LEU A 329 16.01 12.95 3.09
C LEU A 329 15.98 14.34 3.75
N GLU A 330 15.48 15.33 3.03
CA GLU A 330 15.35 16.69 3.51
C GLU A 330 13.91 16.98 3.93
N MET A 331 13.75 17.60 5.09
CA MET A 331 12.41 17.92 5.64
C MET A 331 12.38 19.35 6.16
N THR A 332 11.24 20.00 5.99
CA THR A 332 11.00 21.36 6.48
C THR A 332 9.81 21.37 7.42
N PHE A 333 10.01 21.91 8.62
CA PHE A 333 8.97 22.14 9.60
C PHE A 333 8.77 23.64 9.77
N THR A 334 7.52 24.09 9.73
CA THR A 334 7.14 25.50 9.87
C THR A 334 6.36 25.71 11.18
N GLY A 335 6.20 26.98 11.57
CA GLY A 335 5.41 27.33 12.76
C GLY A 335 6.11 27.03 14.09
N LEU A 336 7.43 26.80 14.08
CA LEU A 336 8.22 26.59 15.28
C LEU A 336 8.43 27.92 16.04
N ASP A 337 8.41 27.87 17.37
CA ASP A 337 8.75 29.01 18.23
C ASP A 337 10.27 29.26 18.19
N PRO A 338 10.74 30.44 17.71
CA PRO A 338 12.16 30.72 17.61
C PRO A 338 12.88 30.79 18.97
N GLU A 339 12.15 30.97 20.05
CA GLU A 339 12.71 31.03 21.42
C GLU A 339 12.78 29.65 22.10
N ALA A 340 12.15 28.62 21.49
CA ALA A 340 12.17 27.27 22.03
C ALA A 340 13.38 26.46 21.58
N SER A 341 13.74 25.45 22.39
CA SER A 341 14.73 24.44 22.01
C SER A 341 14.01 23.16 21.62
N TYR A 342 14.31 22.64 20.45
CA TYR A 342 13.68 21.45 19.89
C TYR A 342 14.64 20.26 19.88
N GLY A 343 14.11 19.07 20.19
CA GLY A 343 14.76 17.79 19.96
C GLY A 343 14.00 17.00 18.91
N MET A 344 14.72 16.26 18.09
CA MET A 344 14.12 15.34 17.11
C MET A 344 14.34 13.90 17.54
N LYS A 345 13.27 13.10 17.53
CA LYS A 345 13.34 11.66 17.70
C LYS A 345 12.86 10.98 16.43
N VAL A 346 13.76 10.26 15.78
CA VAL A 346 13.46 9.56 14.53
C VAL A 346 13.26 8.08 14.80
N PHE A 347 12.14 7.55 14.29
CA PHE A 347 11.88 6.11 14.22
C PHE A 347 11.95 5.72 12.75
N TYR A 348 12.76 4.74 12.43
CA TYR A 348 12.84 4.22 11.07
C TYR A 348 12.87 2.69 11.10
N PRO A 349 12.14 2.05 10.18
CA PRO A 349 12.18 0.61 10.06
C PRO A 349 13.57 0.18 9.56
N ASN A 350 14.02 -0.97 10.05
CA ASN A 350 15.20 -1.61 9.51
C ASN A 350 14.87 -2.08 8.09
N SER A 351 15.55 -1.58 7.08
CA SER A 351 15.20 -1.89 5.70
C SER A 351 15.56 -3.33 5.34
N PHE A 352 14.87 -3.88 4.36
CA PHE A 352 15.12 -5.18 3.75
C PHE A 352 16.59 -5.38 3.30
N PHE A 353 17.29 -4.30 2.99
CA PHE A 353 18.68 -4.29 2.58
C PHE A 353 19.69 -3.98 3.70
N ARG A 354 19.33 -4.16 4.96
CA ARG A 354 20.10 -3.84 6.16
C ARG A 354 20.28 -2.34 6.37
N ALA A 355 19.51 -1.80 7.25
CA ALA A 355 19.54 -0.42 7.61
C ALA A 355 20.90 0.04 8.07
N PHE A 356 21.26 1.19 7.62
CA PHE A 356 22.23 2.01 8.31
C PHE A 356 21.57 2.56 9.57
N VAL A 357 22.01 2.10 10.73
CA VAL A 357 21.63 2.71 11.99
C VAL A 357 22.36 4.05 12.06
N GLY A 358 21.71 5.11 11.63
CA GLY A 358 22.17 6.46 11.88
C GLY A 358 21.92 6.79 13.34
N GLN A 359 22.97 7.06 14.11
CA GLN A 359 22.84 7.78 15.37
C GLN A 359 22.70 9.27 15.05
N THR A 360 21.59 9.88 15.50
CA THR A 360 21.50 11.33 15.64
C THR A 360 22.01 11.75 17.00
#